data_e6393c274b2f208497bb2065a297984a
#
_entry.id   e6393c274b2f208497bb2065a297984a
#
_cell.length_a   1.000
_cell.length_b   1.000
_cell.length_c   1.000
_cell.angle_alpha   90.00
_cell.angle_beta   90.00
_cell.angle_gamma   90.00
#
_symmetry.space_group_name_H-M   'P 1'
#
loop_
_entity.id
_entity.type
_entity.pdbx_description
1 polymer ?
#
loop_
_entity_poly.entity_id
_entity_poly.type
_entity_poly.pdbx_seq_one_letter_code
_entity_poly.pdbx_strand_id
1 'polypeptide(L)'
;ATAGELQEAVIRLSKEIWNKYYAPVFGVKDETVLAIYSHMIGYPLYLSAYAFGQIIEFQLENYLNGKDFANEVSRIFKQGRLTPNVWIKQATGNDLTVDPMLEALRKVLKD
;
A
#
# COMPACT_ATOMS: atom_id res chain seq x y z
N ALA A 1 15.18 21.36 -15.46
CA ALA A 1 14.11 20.78 -16.31
C ALA A 1 12.98 21.79 -16.46
N THR A 2 12.46 21.93 -17.65
CA THR A 2 11.26 22.73 -17.94
C THR A 2 10.01 21.94 -17.54
N ALA A 3 8.86 22.63 -17.46
CA ALA A 3 7.58 21.98 -17.20
C ALA A 3 7.23 20.93 -18.28
N GLY A 4 7.57 21.21 -19.55
CA GLY A 4 7.36 20.27 -20.65
C GLY A 4 8.21 19.00 -20.52
N GLU A 5 9.50 19.13 -20.20
CA GLU A 5 10.39 17.98 -19.98
C GLU A 5 9.92 17.11 -18.80
N LEU A 6 9.41 17.73 -17.74
CA LEU A 6 8.85 17.00 -16.60
C LEU A 6 7.58 16.25 -17.00
N GLN A 7 6.68 16.88 -17.75
CA GLN A 7 5.47 16.25 -18.22
C GLN A 7 5.77 15.04 -19.12
N GLU A 8 6.68 15.17 -20.07
CA GLU A 8 7.10 14.07 -20.94
C GLU A 8 7.71 12.91 -20.14
N ALA A 9 8.59 13.23 -19.15
CA ALA A 9 9.17 12.22 -18.27
C ALA A 9 8.10 11.47 -17.45
N VAL A 10 7.12 12.17 -16.89
CA VAL A 10 6.01 11.58 -16.12
C VAL A 10 5.17 10.66 -17.01
N ILE A 11 4.82 11.10 -18.22
CA ILE A 11 4.03 10.29 -19.16
C ILE A 11 4.81 9.01 -19.55
N ARG A 12 6.10 9.13 -19.86
CA ARG A 12 6.94 8.00 -20.22
C ARG A 12 7.04 6.99 -19.07
N LEU A 13 7.38 7.45 -17.87
CA LEU A 13 7.48 6.59 -16.68
C LEU A 13 6.14 5.95 -16.32
N SER A 14 5.04 6.67 -16.48
CA SER A 14 3.69 6.14 -16.28
C SER A 14 3.43 4.91 -17.16
N LYS A 15 3.73 5.00 -18.46
CA LYS A 15 3.59 3.88 -19.40
C LYS A 15 4.51 2.71 -19.05
N GLU A 16 5.78 2.99 -18.74
CA GLU A 16 6.75 1.95 -18.35
C GLU A 16 6.27 1.18 -17.11
N ILE A 17 5.84 1.89 -16.05
CA ILE A 17 5.33 1.29 -14.81
C ILE A 17 4.02 0.53 -15.07
N TRP A 18 3.11 1.12 -15.85
CA TRP A 18 1.87 0.48 -16.23
C TRP A 18 2.13 -0.84 -16.95
N ASN A 19 2.95 -0.83 -17.99
CA ASN A 19 3.27 -2.01 -18.78
C ASN A 19 3.94 -3.12 -17.97
N LYS A 20 4.74 -2.75 -16.97
CA LYS A 20 5.44 -3.71 -16.12
C LYS A 20 4.53 -4.38 -15.09
N TYR A 21 3.66 -3.63 -14.44
CA TYR A 21 2.94 -4.10 -13.25
C TYR A 21 1.44 -4.29 -13.46
N TYR A 22 0.81 -3.46 -14.29
CA TYR A 22 -0.63 -3.44 -14.45
C TYR A 22 -1.11 -4.10 -15.74
N ALA A 23 -0.41 -3.91 -16.84
CA ALA A 23 -0.79 -4.50 -18.12
C ALA A 23 -0.92 -6.04 -18.10
N PRO A 24 -0.07 -6.80 -17.37
CA PRO A 24 -0.24 -8.25 -17.25
C PRO A 24 -1.56 -8.66 -16.57
N VAL A 25 -2.10 -7.80 -15.71
CA VAL A 25 -3.34 -8.06 -14.96
C VAL A 25 -4.56 -7.59 -15.76
N PHE A 26 -4.49 -6.38 -16.35
CA PHE A 26 -5.64 -5.75 -17.01
C PHE A 26 -5.72 -6.02 -18.51
N GLY A 27 -4.66 -6.57 -19.14
CA GLY A 27 -4.64 -6.85 -20.57
C GLY A 27 -4.51 -5.62 -21.48
N VAL A 28 -4.34 -4.41 -20.93
CA VAL A 28 -4.24 -3.15 -21.66
C VAL A 28 -2.85 -2.56 -21.48
N LYS A 29 -2.23 -2.08 -22.59
CA LYS A 29 -0.89 -1.52 -22.59
C LYS A 29 -0.89 -0.01 -22.83
N ASP A 30 0.25 0.62 -22.49
CA ASP A 30 0.59 2.02 -22.77
C ASP A 30 -0.36 3.05 -22.14
N GLU A 31 -1.06 2.67 -21.09
CA GLU A 31 -1.94 3.55 -20.35
C GLU A 31 -1.16 4.60 -19.55
N THR A 32 -1.69 5.83 -19.56
CA THR A 32 -1.09 6.97 -18.87
C THR A 32 -1.82 7.38 -17.59
N VAL A 33 -2.72 6.54 -17.11
CA VAL A 33 -3.58 6.85 -15.94
C VAL A 33 -2.77 7.27 -14.72
N LEU A 34 -1.58 6.70 -14.52
CA LEU A 34 -0.69 7.08 -13.42
C LEU A 34 -0.13 8.50 -13.55
N ALA A 35 -0.08 9.06 -14.78
CA ALA A 35 0.38 10.44 -15.04
C ALA A 35 -0.70 11.49 -14.78
N ILE A 36 -1.96 11.10 -14.67
CA ILE A 36 -3.10 12.03 -14.47
C ILE A 36 -3.77 11.84 -13.10
N TYR A 37 -3.38 10.82 -12.35
CA TYR A 37 -3.98 10.54 -11.06
C TYR A 37 -3.56 11.59 -10.01
N SER A 38 -4.52 12.33 -9.50
CA SER A 38 -4.27 13.50 -8.64
C SER A 38 -3.43 13.21 -7.39
N HIS A 39 -3.60 12.03 -6.78
CA HIS A 39 -2.81 11.62 -5.60
C HIS A 39 -1.34 11.35 -5.91
N MET A 40 -0.99 11.07 -7.17
CA MET A 40 0.42 10.93 -7.57
C MET A 40 1.05 12.27 -7.90
N ILE A 41 0.28 13.17 -8.53
CA ILE A 41 0.78 14.46 -9.02
C ILE A 41 0.75 15.52 -7.93
N GLY A 42 -0.38 15.67 -7.24
CA GLY A 42 -0.59 16.70 -6.23
C GLY A 42 0.01 16.38 -4.85
N TYR A 43 0.16 15.08 -4.56
CA TYR A 43 0.63 14.60 -3.27
C TYR A 43 1.68 13.50 -3.44
N PRO A 44 2.94 13.85 -3.77
CA PRO A 44 4.00 12.88 -3.95
C PRO A 44 4.12 11.92 -2.77
N LEU A 45 4.24 10.63 -3.05
CA LEU A 45 4.30 9.52 -2.08
C LEU A 45 2.99 9.21 -1.31
N TYR A 46 1.95 10.01 -1.46
CA TYR A 46 0.67 9.75 -0.76
C TYR A 46 0.02 8.42 -1.17
N LEU A 47 0.15 8.05 -2.45
CA LEU A 47 -0.43 6.79 -2.95
C LEU A 47 0.14 5.55 -2.25
N SER A 48 1.40 5.59 -1.84
CA SER A 48 2.03 4.50 -1.09
C SER A 48 1.37 4.23 0.26
N ALA A 49 0.75 5.26 0.86
CA ALA A 49 0.06 5.13 2.15
C ALA A 49 -1.14 4.17 2.06
N TYR A 50 -1.81 4.10 0.92
CA TYR A 50 -2.91 3.14 0.72
C TYR A 50 -2.40 1.70 0.71
N ALA A 51 -1.32 1.42 0.00
CA ALA A 51 -0.73 0.09 -0.04
C ALA A 51 -0.23 -0.36 1.35
N PHE A 52 0.48 0.52 2.05
CA PHE A 52 0.90 0.25 3.43
C PHE A 52 -0.29 0.08 4.38
N GLY A 53 -1.33 0.89 4.22
CA GLY A 53 -2.56 0.79 5.00
C GLY A 53 -3.19 -0.60 4.88
N GLN A 54 -3.34 -1.10 3.65
CA GLN A 54 -3.89 -2.44 3.41
C GLN A 54 -3.03 -3.55 4.01
N ILE A 55 -1.71 -3.50 3.83
CA ILE A 55 -0.80 -4.49 4.40
C ILE A 55 -0.90 -4.50 5.94
N ILE A 56 -0.92 -3.32 6.55
CA ILE A 56 -1.04 -3.16 8.01
C ILE A 56 -2.40 -3.66 8.50
N GLU A 57 -3.48 -3.39 7.77
CA GLU A 57 -4.84 -3.84 8.10
C GLU A 57 -4.90 -5.36 8.27
N PHE A 58 -4.45 -6.12 7.26
CA PHE A 58 -4.42 -7.58 7.33
C PHE A 58 -3.51 -8.11 8.45
N GLN A 59 -2.39 -7.45 8.68
CA GLN A 59 -1.47 -7.85 9.76
C GLN A 59 -2.05 -7.57 11.15
N LEU A 60 -2.77 -6.45 11.33
CA LEU A 60 -3.48 -6.14 12.56
C LEU A 60 -4.67 -7.07 12.80
N GLU A 61 -5.47 -7.35 11.77
CA GLU A 61 -6.59 -8.28 11.86
C GLU A 61 -6.11 -9.65 12.37
N ASN A 62 -5.05 -10.17 11.76
CA ASN A 62 -4.44 -11.43 12.19
C ASN A 62 -3.91 -11.35 13.63
N TYR A 63 -3.27 -10.25 14.02
CA TYR A 63 -2.76 -10.04 15.38
C TYR A 63 -3.87 -9.94 16.43
N LEU A 64 -4.97 -9.23 16.11
CA LEU A 64 -6.07 -8.98 17.05
C LEU A 64 -6.99 -10.20 17.23
N ASN A 65 -6.88 -11.18 16.36
CA ASN A 65 -7.69 -12.39 16.45
C ASN A 65 -7.48 -13.10 17.79
N GLY A 66 -8.55 -13.32 18.53
CA GLY A 66 -8.54 -13.96 19.85
C GLY A 66 -8.01 -13.10 21.01
N LYS A 67 -7.75 -11.81 20.80
CA LYS A 67 -7.31 -10.86 21.84
C LYS A 67 -8.48 -9.99 22.35
N ASP A 68 -8.24 -9.34 23.49
CA ASP A 68 -9.13 -8.26 23.96
C ASP A 68 -9.01 -7.05 23.03
N PHE A 69 -9.94 -6.96 22.10
CA PHE A 69 -9.95 -5.96 21.04
C PHE A 69 -9.86 -4.53 21.57
N ALA A 70 -10.68 -4.19 22.58
CA ALA A 70 -10.77 -2.82 23.10
C ALA A 70 -9.45 -2.37 23.74
N ASN A 71 -8.87 -3.23 24.56
CA ASN A 71 -7.62 -2.94 25.24
C ASN A 71 -6.43 -2.87 24.26
N GLU A 72 -6.35 -3.82 23.31
CA GLU A 72 -5.28 -3.85 22.31
C GLU A 72 -5.35 -2.65 21.36
N VAL A 73 -6.54 -2.32 20.85
CA VAL A 73 -6.71 -1.14 19.98
C VAL A 73 -6.35 0.15 20.74
N SER A 74 -6.81 0.29 22.00
CA SER A 74 -6.43 1.44 22.83
C SER A 74 -4.91 1.54 23.02
N ARG A 75 -4.23 0.43 23.26
CA ARG A 75 -2.76 0.36 23.39
C ARG A 75 -2.07 0.77 22.10
N ILE A 76 -2.51 0.24 20.98
CA ILE A 76 -1.93 0.49 19.65
C ILE A 76 -2.09 1.97 19.26
N PHE A 77 -3.27 2.56 19.46
CA PHE A 77 -3.48 3.98 19.14
C PHE A 77 -2.68 4.95 20.02
N LYS A 78 -2.31 4.56 21.24
CA LYS A 78 -1.46 5.36 22.11
C LYS A 78 0.00 5.45 21.68
N GLN A 79 0.43 4.68 20.70
CA GLN A 79 1.81 4.70 20.19
C GLN A 79 2.17 6.02 19.48
N GLY A 80 1.16 6.79 19.03
CA GLY A 80 1.36 8.05 18.33
C GLY A 80 1.85 7.87 16.88
N ARG A 81 2.52 8.91 16.38
CA ARG A 81 2.97 9.01 14.97
C ARG A 81 4.38 8.43 14.83
N LEU A 82 4.48 7.29 14.22
CA LEU A 82 5.72 6.58 13.90
C LEU A 82 5.74 6.23 12.41
N THR A 83 6.90 5.86 11.89
CA THR A 83 6.98 5.28 10.54
C THR A 83 6.28 3.92 10.51
N PRO A 84 5.71 3.51 9.36
CA PRO A 84 4.91 2.28 9.28
C PRO A 84 5.60 1.04 9.87
N ASN A 85 6.88 0.84 9.56
CA ASN A 85 7.64 -0.31 10.07
C ASN A 85 7.80 -0.29 11.60
N VAL A 86 8.11 0.88 12.17
CA VAL A 86 8.27 1.02 13.62
C VAL A 86 6.92 0.88 14.30
N TRP A 87 5.89 1.49 13.72
CA TRP A 87 4.53 1.46 14.25
C TRP A 87 3.98 0.03 14.33
N ILE A 88 4.08 -0.75 13.26
CA ILE A 88 3.58 -2.12 13.23
C ILE A 88 4.38 -3.05 14.14
N LYS A 89 5.69 -2.86 14.21
CA LYS A 89 6.56 -3.61 15.12
C LYS A 89 6.21 -3.39 16.58
N GLN A 90 5.94 -2.16 16.98
CA GLN A 90 5.46 -1.85 18.33
C GLN A 90 4.03 -2.36 18.58
N ALA A 91 3.18 -2.32 17.56
CA ALA A 91 1.80 -2.78 17.66
C ALA A 91 1.72 -4.30 17.89
N THR A 92 2.44 -5.06 17.08
CA THR A 92 2.26 -6.52 16.97
C THR A 92 3.45 -7.35 17.47
N GLY A 93 4.61 -6.72 17.69
CA GLY A 93 5.88 -7.40 17.97
C GLY A 93 6.61 -7.91 16.72
N ASN A 94 6.00 -7.83 15.54
CA ASN A 94 6.54 -8.34 14.28
C ASN A 94 6.87 -7.22 13.31
N ASP A 95 7.83 -7.46 12.42
CA ASP A 95 8.13 -6.53 11.33
C ASP A 95 6.98 -6.50 10.32
N LEU A 96 6.90 -5.41 9.54
CA LEU A 96 5.90 -5.26 8.49
C LEU A 96 6.10 -6.35 7.42
N THR A 97 5.04 -7.12 7.14
CA THR A 97 5.04 -8.19 6.14
C THR A 97 3.72 -8.24 5.38
N VAL A 98 3.77 -8.68 4.13
CA VAL A 98 2.59 -8.91 3.28
C VAL A 98 1.95 -10.29 3.52
N ASP A 99 2.58 -11.16 4.27
CA ASP A 99 2.17 -12.56 4.41
C ASP A 99 0.72 -12.74 4.86
N PRO A 100 0.21 -12.02 5.89
CA PRO A 100 -1.19 -12.15 6.31
C PRO A 100 -2.19 -11.81 5.19
N MET A 101 -1.89 -10.79 4.38
CA MET A 101 -2.71 -10.42 3.23
C MET A 101 -2.70 -11.52 2.16
N LEU A 102 -1.52 -12.08 1.85
CA LEU A 102 -1.39 -13.18 0.89
C LEU A 102 -2.09 -14.46 1.37
N GLU A 103 -2.03 -14.75 2.66
CA GLU A 103 -2.74 -15.88 3.26
C GLU A 103 -4.26 -15.71 3.17
N ALA A 104 -4.78 -14.52 3.46
CA ALA A 104 -6.20 -14.20 3.32
C ALA A 104 -6.67 -14.38 1.87
N LEU A 105 -5.92 -13.85 0.90
CA LEU A 105 -6.22 -14.01 -0.52
C LEU A 105 -6.18 -15.48 -0.97
N ARG A 106 -5.21 -16.26 -0.52
CA ARG A 106 -5.12 -17.69 -0.84
C ARG A 106 -6.29 -18.51 -0.31
N LYS A 107 -6.86 -18.13 0.83
CA LYS A 107 -8.06 -18.80 1.37
C LYS A 107 -9.26 -18.58 0.44
N VAL A 108 -9.50 -17.32 0.03
CA VAL A 108 -10.63 -16.98 -0.85
C VAL A 108 -10.49 -17.60 -2.25
N LEU A 109 -9.27 -17.75 -2.77
CA LEU A 109 -9.04 -18.30 -4.11
C LEU A 109 -9.07 -19.84 -4.19
N LYS A 110 -9.11 -20.53 -3.04
CA LYS A 110 -9.21 -21.99 -2.96
C LYS A 110 -10.65 -22.50 -2.85
N ASP A 111 -11.57 -21.62 -2.51
CA ASP A 111 -13.01 -21.86 -2.44
C ASP A 111 -13.67 -21.50 -3.78
#